data_a795a530a21d972b0f6f4bc6e9b88411
#
_entry.id   a795a530a21d972b0f6f4bc6e9b88411
#
_cell.length_a   1.000
_cell.length_b   1.000
_cell.length_c   1.000
_cell.angle_alpha   90.00
_cell.angle_beta   90.00
_cell.angle_gamma   90.00
#
_symmetry.space_group_name_H-M   'P 1'
#
loop_
_entity.id
_entity.type
_entity.pdbx_description
1 polymer ?
#
loop_
_entity_poly.entity_id
_entity_poly.type
_entity_poly.pdbx_seq_one_letter_code
_entity_poly.pdbx_strand_id
1 'polypeptide(L)'
;MTVLIGSTVACGSSDNSGNNNTANTSNTSTAADNTASDSSNTNNSANTSANQPAAEPVKIRFAGWGDPSEKEVFTKLLKSFEEKNPNIKVEYLHIPDDYVGKMNTILAGGDAPDVFYVPDGDFGRWVSQDLLLPIDEYLSTSNIDTADMWESSLLRYRYDGAVTGKGNLYALPKDIGPTVLYYNKDIFTKMGVPFPSAENPMTFDELLDTAQKLTVKNGDKVTQYGMGPIWWEGFVFGNGGQFLSEDKKEFLLNSKEASDALQFAVDLAHKHNVVPDSRALKAMNDGQMFETGKLAMMIQGRWMVPTYRKLKFDWDVAPLPANGKWAGWSGSVGLGVYSKTKQKDAAYKLVEYLGGPEGQKEQSLMGFAIPSFKSMANTDVFLQPGQKPEHAEVFIKAAQNEVPGPWTNLPNAKWWDMLNQNLGPMWEGKRPAADLLNELKPKIDAAIKEGNPAIFK
;
A
#
# COMPACT_ATOMS: atom_id res chain seq x y z
N MET A 1 -1.56 8.79 -5.48
CA MET A 1 -2.87 9.45 -5.60
C MET A 1 -3.40 9.25 -7.01
N THR A 2 -4.18 8.21 -7.20
CA THR A 2 -4.85 7.95 -8.46
C THR A 2 -6.11 8.81 -8.48
N VAL A 3 -6.14 9.83 -9.31
CA VAL A 3 -7.35 10.63 -9.54
C VAL A 3 -8.32 9.76 -10.34
N LEU A 4 -9.31 9.17 -9.67
CA LEU A 4 -10.45 8.50 -10.30
C LEU A 4 -11.40 9.56 -10.86
N ILE A 5 -11.37 9.73 -12.18
CA ILE A 5 -12.45 10.41 -12.91
C ILE A 5 -13.41 9.31 -13.39
N GLY A 6 -14.57 9.24 -12.76
CA GLY A 6 -15.65 8.36 -13.17
C GLY A 6 -16.17 8.72 -14.56
N SER A 7 -16.09 7.79 -15.49
CA SER A 7 -16.77 7.86 -16.79
C SER A 7 -18.03 7.01 -16.71
N THR A 8 -19.18 7.69 -16.68
CA THR A 8 -20.49 7.07 -16.92
C THR A 8 -20.57 6.65 -18.40
N VAL A 9 -20.74 5.38 -18.67
CA VAL A 9 -21.18 4.89 -19.98
C VAL A 9 -22.56 4.28 -19.81
N ALA A 10 -23.46 4.77 -20.61
CA ALA A 10 -24.87 4.41 -20.66
C ALA A 10 -25.10 3.02 -21.24
N CYS A 11 -26.16 2.38 -20.75
CA CYS A 11 -26.73 1.12 -21.22
C CYS A 11 -27.13 1.15 -22.71
N GLY A 12 -26.81 0.06 -23.39
CA GLY A 12 -27.44 -0.32 -24.62
C GLY A 12 -27.81 -1.79 -24.54
N SER A 13 -29.13 -2.04 -24.46
CA SER A 13 -29.76 -3.36 -24.51
C SER A 13 -29.68 -3.94 -25.90
N SER A 14 -29.48 -5.24 -26.05
CA SER A 14 -30.10 -6.01 -27.11
C SER A 14 -30.26 -7.47 -26.70
N ASP A 15 -31.51 -7.88 -26.65
CA ASP A 15 -31.99 -9.25 -26.56
C ASP A 15 -31.47 -10.13 -27.69
N ASN A 16 -31.26 -11.39 -27.47
CA ASN A 16 -31.84 -12.42 -28.32
C ASN A 16 -31.87 -13.81 -27.66
N SER A 17 -33.03 -14.43 -27.87
CA SER A 17 -33.55 -15.68 -27.41
C SER A 17 -32.97 -16.91 -28.12
N GLY A 18 -33.15 -18.09 -27.51
CA GLY A 18 -33.17 -19.39 -28.20
C GLY A 18 -32.71 -20.54 -27.31
N ASN A 19 -33.47 -21.12 -26.58
CA ASN A 19 -34.42 -22.22 -26.52
C ASN A 19 -33.92 -23.63 -26.94
N ASN A 20 -34.31 -24.56 -26.09
CA ASN A 20 -34.57 -26.01 -26.24
C ASN A 20 -33.56 -26.97 -25.58
N ASN A 21 -33.99 -27.58 -24.47
CA ASN A 21 -34.79 -28.86 -24.30
C ASN A 21 -34.00 -30.13 -24.65
N THR A 22 -33.89 -31.09 -23.82
CA THR A 22 -34.69 -32.19 -23.32
C THR A 22 -33.82 -33.16 -22.54
N ALA A 23 -34.10 -33.47 -21.35
CA ALA A 23 -34.96 -34.51 -20.77
C ALA A 23 -34.37 -35.95 -20.68
N ASN A 24 -34.42 -36.46 -19.46
CA ASN A 24 -34.77 -37.83 -19.04
C ASN A 24 -33.76 -38.96 -19.30
N THR A 25 -33.48 -39.85 -18.37
CA THR A 25 -34.31 -40.73 -17.53
C THR A 25 -33.48 -41.50 -16.51
N SER A 26 -33.96 -41.58 -15.33
CA SER A 26 -34.12 -42.63 -14.31
C SER A 26 -33.78 -44.10 -14.67
N ASN A 27 -33.21 -44.84 -13.71
CA ASN A 27 -33.74 -46.05 -13.06
C ASN A 27 -32.67 -46.65 -12.11
N THR A 28 -32.93 -46.69 -10.87
CA THR A 28 -33.57 -47.61 -9.92
C THR A 28 -33.02 -49.05 -9.85
N SER A 29 -32.69 -49.38 -8.60
CA SER A 29 -32.89 -50.65 -7.87
C SER A 29 -31.92 -51.80 -8.17
N THR A 30 -31.53 -52.62 -7.27
CA THR A 30 -32.14 -53.24 -6.08
C THR A 30 -31.08 -53.94 -5.23
N ALA A 31 -31.46 -54.12 -4.00
CA ALA A 31 -30.79 -54.81 -2.93
C ALA A 31 -30.76 -56.35 -3.05
N ALA A 32 -29.98 -56.95 -2.19
CA ALA A 32 -30.15 -58.18 -1.35
C ALA A 32 -28.82 -58.95 -1.35
N ASP A 33 -28.34 -59.40 -0.34
CA ASP A 33 -28.60 -59.93 1.02
C ASP A 33 -27.78 -61.25 1.21
N ASN A 34 -27.29 -61.44 2.42
CA ASN A 34 -26.94 -62.69 3.09
C ASN A 34 -25.64 -63.44 2.72
N THR A 35 -24.84 -63.94 3.59
CA THR A 35 -24.84 -64.44 4.97
C THR A 35 -23.47 -64.95 5.35
N ALA A 36 -23.15 -64.78 6.59
CA ALA A 36 -22.28 -65.43 7.56
C ALA A 36 -21.51 -66.73 7.17
N SER A 37 -20.32 -66.86 7.63
CA SER A 37 -19.75 -67.59 8.77
C SER A 37 -18.27 -67.93 8.58
N ASP A 38 -17.54 -67.62 9.54
CA ASP A 38 -16.84 -68.39 10.58
C ASP A 38 -15.37 -68.77 10.34
N SER A 39 -14.59 -68.36 11.33
CA SER A 39 -13.37 -68.95 11.92
C SER A 39 -12.15 -69.29 11.05
N SER A 40 -11.02 -68.62 11.32
CA SER A 40 -9.94 -69.11 12.20
C SER A 40 -8.67 -68.31 12.10
N ASN A 41 -8.18 -68.03 13.23
CA ASN A 41 -6.92 -67.54 13.74
C ASN A 41 -5.68 -68.01 12.98
N THR A 42 -4.81 -67.09 12.58
CA THR A 42 -3.33 -67.23 12.67
C THR A 42 -2.65 -65.88 12.66
N ASN A 43 -1.91 -65.64 13.73
CA ASN A 43 -0.99 -64.52 13.90
C ASN A 43 0.04 -64.50 12.74
N ASN A 44 0.15 -63.37 12.07
CA ASN A 44 1.39 -62.98 11.42
C ASN A 44 1.53 -61.44 11.52
N SER A 45 2.40 -60.99 12.43
CA SER A 45 2.82 -59.61 12.55
C SER A 45 3.64 -59.24 11.31
N ALA A 46 2.99 -58.77 10.29
CA ALA A 46 3.61 -58.05 9.20
C ALA A 46 3.29 -56.56 9.39
N ASN A 47 4.33 -55.81 9.65
CA ASN A 47 4.37 -54.36 9.79
C ASN A 47 3.97 -53.74 8.42
N THR A 48 2.69 -53.60 8.18
CA THR A 48 2.15 -52.80 7.08
C THR A 48 2.08 -51.36 7.54
N SER A 49 3.15 -50.59 7.27
CA SER A 49 3.01 -49.15 7.18
C SER A 49 1.89 -48.88 6.16
N ALA A 50 0.70 -48.69 6.65
CA ALA A 50 -0.42 -48.25 5.85
C ALA A 50 -0.01 -46.93 5.20
N ASN A 51 0.11 -46.96 3.88
CA ASN A 51 0.19 -45.78 3.03
C ASN A 51 -1.14 -45.05 3.19
N GLN A 52 -1.28 -44.22 4.24
CA GLN A 52 -2.41 -43.34 4.41
C GLN A 52 -2.32 -42.37 3.22
N PRO A 53 -3.36 -42.23 2.38
CA PRO A 53 -3.35 -41.23 1.29
C PRO A 53 -2.97 -39.90 1.94
N ALA A 54 -1.95 -39.22 1.39
CA ALA A 54 -1.60 -37.89 1.84
C ALA A 54 -2.87 -37.04 1.77
N ALA A 55 -3.24 -36.44 2.90
CA ALA A 55 -4.42 -35.56 2.95
C ALA A 55 -4.28 -34.49 1.86
N GLU A 56 -5.36 -34.22 1.14
CA GLU A 56 -5.35 -33.16 0.14
C GLU A 56 -4.89 -31.84 0.76
N PRO A 57 -4.04 -31.06 0.07
CA PRO A 57 -3.57 -29.78 0.59
C PRO A 57 -4.73 -28.83 0.85
N VAL A 58 -4.65 -28.12 1.97
CA VAL A 58 -5.56 -27.01 2.27
C VAL A 58 -5.31 -25.90 1.24
N LYS A 59 -6.38 -25.43 0.60
CA LYS A 59 -6.31 -24.32 -0.34
C LYS A 59 -6.77 -23.04 0.34
N ILE A 60 -5.95 -22.00 0.23
CA ILE A 60 -6.27 -20.63 0.69
C ILE A 60 -6.07 -19.65 -0.46
N ARG A 61 -6.80 -18.53 -0.40
CA ARG A 61 -6.66 -17.43 -1.37
C ARG A 61 -5.97 -16.24 -0.72
N PHE A 62 -5.05 -15.64 -1.44
CA PHE A 62 -4.36 -14.41 -1.04
C PHE A 62 -4.60 -13.32 -2.08
N ALA A 63 -5.04 -12.13 -1.66
CA ALA A 63 -5.18 -10.97 -2.54
C ALA A 63 -4.18 -9.87 -2.21
N GLY A 64 -3.56 -9.32 -3.24
CA GLY A 64 -2.64 -8.18 -3.16
C GLY A 64 -2.61 -7.38 -4.45
N TRP A 65 -2.07 -6.17 -4.37
CA TRP A 65 -1.82 -5.32 -5.54
C TRP A 65 -0.33 -5.28 -5.89
N GLY A 66 0.04 -4.40 -6.80
CA GLY A 66 1.42 -4.05 -7.14
C GLY A 66 1.68 -4.02 -8.63
N ASP A 67 2.81 -3.46 -9.01
CA ASP A 67 3.32 -3.49 -10.37
C ASP A 67 3.79 -4.92 -10.74
N PRO A 68 4.20 -5.17 -11.99
CA PRO A 68 4.70 -6.48 -12.39
C PRO A 68 5.91 -6.98 -11.57
N SER A 69 6.75 -6.08 -11.06
CA SER A 69 7.91 -6.46 -10.24
C SER A 69 7.47 -6.86 -8.83
N GLU A 70 6.51 -6.18 -8.21
CA GLU A 70 5.91 -6.58 -6.95
C GLU A 70 5.19 -7.93 -7.08
N LYS A 71 4.41 -8.12 -8.16
CA LYS A 71 3.80 -9.43 -8.44
C LYS A 71 4.83 -10.55 -8.50
N GLU A 72 5.98 -10.31 -9.15
CA GLU A 72 7.08 -11.29 -9.23
C GLU A 72 7.62 -11.61 -7.84
N VAL A 73 7.85 -10.60 -6.99
CA VAL A 73 8.30 -10.76 -5.60
C VAL A 73 7.34 -11.66 -4.83
N PHE A 74 6.05 -11.33 -4.83
CA PHE A 74 5.06 -12.12 -4.08
C PHE A 74 4.84 -13.52 -4.67
N THR A 75 4.94 -13.70 -5.98
CA THR A 75 4.90 -15.03 -6.59
C THR A 75 6.05 -15.92 -6.08
N LYS A 76 7.26 -15.36 -5.92
CA LYS A 76 8.41 -16.10 -5.35
C LYS A 76 8.21 -16.40 -3.87
N LEU A 77 7.72 -15.43 -3.08
CA LEU A 77 7.43 -15.63 -1.66
C LEU A 77 6.39 -16.72 -1.42
N LEU A 78 5.30 -16.71 -2.19
CA LEU A 78 4.26 -17.73 -2.08
C LEU A 78 4.77 -19.11 -2.46
N LYS A 79 5.63 -19.20 -3.47
CA LYS A 79 6.30 -20.46 -3.82
C LYS A 79 7.19 -20.95 -2.67
N SER A 80 8.01 -20.09 -2.09
CA SER A 80 8.88 -20.39 -0.94
C SER A 80 8.03 -20.83 0.28
N PHE A 81 6.89 -20.18 0.53
CA PHE A 81 5.94 -20.58 1.55
C PHE A 81 5.38 -22.00 1.33
N GLU A 82 4.95 -22.31 0.09
CA GLU A 82 4.40 -23.63 -0.25
C GLU A 82 5.44 -24.75 -0.15
N GLU A 83 6.71 -24.46 -0.49
CA GLU A 83 7.82 -25.41 -0.32
C GLU A 83 8.04 -25.77 1.17
N LYS A 84 7.88 -24.81 2.06
CA LYS A 84 7.98 -25.00 3.53
C LYS A 84 6.71 -25.58 4.17
N ASN A 85 5.56 -25.40 3.49
CA ASN A 85 4.24 -25.84 3.95
C ASN A 85 3.55 -26.70 2.86
N PRO A 86 4.04 -27.91 2.54
CA PRO A 86 3.57 -28.67 1.38
C PRO A 86 2.09 -29.07 1.45
N ASN A 87 1.50 -29.01 2.65
CA ASN A 87 0.08 -29.24 2.90
C ASN A 87 -0.80 -27.99 2.71
N ILE A 88 -0.23 -26.85 2.32
CA ILE A 88 -0.99 -25.62 2.03
C ILE A 88 -0.69 -25.18 0.60
N LYS A 89 -1.74 -24.81 -0.14
CA LYS A 89 -1.65 -24.21 -1.48
C LYS A 89 -2.29 -22.85 -1.47
N VAL A 90 -1.64 -21.88 -2.13
CA VAL A 90 -2.07 -20.47 -2.15
C VAL A 90 -2.43 -20.06 -3.58
N GLU A 91 -3.68 -19.69 -3.76
CA GLU A 91 -4.13 -19.02 -4.98
C GLU A 91 -3.89 -17.51 -4.84
N TYR A 92 -3.04 -16.92 -5.70
CA TYR A 92 -2.75 -15.50 -5.68
C TYR A 92 -3.70 -14.71 -6.57
N LEU A 93 -4.61 -13.96 -5.97
CA LEU A 93 -5.46 -12.98 -6.64
C LEU A 93 -4.72 -11.64 -6.74
N HIS A 94 -4.01 -11.41 -7.84
CA HIS A 94 -3.33 -10.14 -8.09
C HIS A 94 -4.29 -9.12 -8.69
N ILE A 95 -4.48 -7.98 -8.00
CA ILE A 95 -5.40 -6.89 -8.39
C ILE A 95 -4.58 -5.60 -8.55
N PRO A 96 -3.98 -5.33 -9.73
CA PRO A 96 -3.06 -4.21 -9.92
C PRO A 96 -3.74 -2.83 -9.91
N ASP A 97 -5.02 -2.76 -10.29
CA ASP A 97 -5.76 -1.52 -10.45
C ASP A 97 -7.04 -1.54 -9.62
N ASP A 98 -7.39 -0.38 -9.03
CA ASP A 98 -8.59 -0.20 -8.21
C ASP A 98 -8.79 -1.30 -7.15
N TYR A 99 -7.70 -1.63 -6.45
CA TYR A 99 -7.70 -2.69 -5.45
C TYR A 99 -8.79 -2.51 -4.40
N VAL A 100 -8.88 -1.30 -3.81
CA VAL A 100 -9.85 -1.01 -2.75
C VAL A 100 -11.28 -1.13 -3.24
N GLY A 101 -11.61 -0.60 -4.42
CA GLY A 101 -12.94 -0.70 -5.02
C GLY A 101 -13.36 -2.13 -5.28
N LYS A 102 -12.43 -2.92 -5.87
CA LYS A 102 -12.67 -4.35 -6.14
C LYS A 102 -12.77 -5.16 -4.85
N MET A 103 -11.88 -4.93 -3.87
CA MET A 103 -11.94 -5.61 -2.59
C MET A 103 -13.21 -5.29 -1.80
N ASN A 104 -13.69 -4.04 -1.81
CA ASN A 104 -14.97 -3.69 -1.20
C ASN A 104 -16.13 -4.49 -1.81
N THR A 105 -16.12 -4.68 -3.13
CA THR A 105 -17.14 -5.50 -3.83
C THR A 105 -17.05 -6.97 -3.45
N ILE A 106 -15.84 -7.53 -3.42
CA ILE A 106 -15.55 -8.93 -3.04
C ILE A 106 -15.96 -9.18 -1.57
N LEU A 107 -15.57 -8.28 -0.66
CA LEU A 107 -15.89 -8.37 0.77
C LEU A 107 -17.41 -8.29 1.02
N ALA A 108 -18.10 -7.39 0.32
CA ALA A 108 -19.55 -7.28 0.41
C ALA A 108 -20.28 -8.50 -0.18
N GLY A 109 -19.71 -9.13 -1.19
CA GLY A 109 -20.25 -10.37 -1.81
C GLY A 109 -20.05 -11.62 -0.97
N GLY A 110 -19.22 -11.57 0.08
CA GLY A 110 -18.95 -12.70 0.99
C GLY A 110 -18.03 -13.78 0.41
N ASP A 111 -17.44 -13.57 -0.77
CA ASP A 111 -16.45 -14.46 -1.41
C ASP A 111 -15.02 -13.92 -1.25
N ALA A 112 -14.70 -13.44 -0.04
CA ALA A 112 -13.42 -12.83 0.27
C ALA A 112 -12.26 -13.85 0.25
N PRO A 113 -11.04 -13.43 -0.17
CA PRO A 113 -9.83 -14.19 0.05
C PRO A 113 -9.57 -14.42 1.54
N ASP A 114 -8.89 -15.51 1.89
CA ASP A 114 -8.58 -15.84 3.28
C ASP A 114 -7.59 -14.85 3.90
N VAL A 115 -6.63 -14.40 3.09
CA VAL A 115 -5.62 -13.38 3.45
C VAL A 115 -5.60 -12.30 2.37
N PHE A 116 -5.46 -11.06 2.78
CA PHE A 116 -5.39 -9.95 1.82
C PHE A 116 -4.65 -8.73 2.36
N TYR A 117 -4.17 -7.90 1.44
CA TYR A 117 -3.59 -6.62 1.76
C TYR A 117 -4.64 -5.69 2.37
N VAL A 118 -4.30 -5.13 3.51
CA VAL A 118 -5.09 -4.10 4.19
C VAL A 118 -4.37 -2.78 4.06
N PRO A 119 -4.83 -1.87 3.17
CA PRO A 119 -4.33 -0.51 3.13
C PRO A 119 -4.60 0.18 4.47
N ASP A 120 -3.64 0.92 4.99
CA ASP A 120 -3.83 1.63 6.27
C ASP A 120 -4.99 2.63 6.24
N GLY A 121 -5.27 3.22 5.06
CA GLY A 121 -6.40 4.12 4.84
C GLY A 121 -7.78 3.46 4.89
N ASP A 122 -7.87 2.17 4.64
CA ASP A 122 -9.13 1.40 4.62
C ASP A 122 -9.30 0.52 5.86
N PHE A 123 -8.25 0.38 6.66
CA PHE A 123 -8.26 -0.46 7.86
C PHE A 123 -9.42 -0.13 8.80
N GLY A 124 -9.59 1.14 9.16
CA GLY A 124 -10.64 1.57 10.09
C GLY A 124 -12.05 1.17 9.61
N ARG A 125 -12.30 1.32 8.31
CA ARG A 125 -13.57 0.91 7.70
C ARG A 125 -13.76 -0.61 7.74
N TRP A 126 -12.74 -1.39 7.36
CA TRP A 126 -12.87 -2.84 7.27
C TRP A 126 -12.93 -3.50 8.65
N VAL A 127 -12.16 -3.00 9.64
CA VAL A 127 -12.20 -3.54 11.00
C VAL A 127 -13.52 -3.22 11.70
N SER A 128 -14.10 -2.03 11.51
CA SER A 128 -15.38 -1.65 12.09
C SER A 128 -16.58 -2.38 11.50
N GLN A 129 -16.41 -3.06 10.37
CA GLN A 129 -17.39 -3.94 9.73
C GLN A 129 -17.17 -5.42 10.04
N ASP A 130 -16.33 -5.73 11.03
CA ASP A 130 -15.99 -7.12 11.43
C ASP A 130 -15.45 -7.98 10.27
N LEU A 131 -14.74 -7.38 9.31
CA LEU A 131 -14.18 -8.08 8.15
C LEU A 131 -12.82 -8.73 8.44
N LEU A 132 -12.15 -8.31 9.50
CA LEU A 132 -10.82 -8.77 9.88
C LEU A 132 -10.85 -9.57 11.16
N LEU A 133 -10.02 -10.61 11.23
CA LEU A 133 -9.79 -11.41 12.42
C LEU A 133 -8.73 -10.73 13.31
N PRO A 134 -8.95 -10.58 14.63
CA PRO A 134 -7.86 -10.19 15.54
C PRO A 134 -6.79 -11.29 15.56
N ILE A 135 -5.51 -10.89 15.53
CA ILE A 135 -4.38 -11.81 15.37
C ILE A 135 -3.49 -11.94 16.62
N ASP A 136 -3.81 -11.24 17.72
CA ASP A 136 -2.98 -11.25 18.94
C ASP A 136 -2.80 -12.64 19.53
N GLU A 137 -3.84 -13.48 19.51
CA GLU A 137 -3.78 -14.85 20.00
C GLU A 137 -2.76 -15.68 19.20
N TYR A 138 -2.76 -15.59 17.89
CA TYR A 138 -1.80 -16.26 17.02
C TYR A 138 -0.38 -15.71 17.21
N LEU A 139 -0.24 -14.38 17.35
CA LEU A 139 1.06 -13.76 17.61
C LEU A 139 1.68 -14.24 18.91
N SER A 140 0.87 -14.49 19.95
CA SER A 140 1.36 -14.96 21.25
C SER A 140 2.05 -16.34 21.20
N THR A 141 1.76 -17.13 20.17
CA THR A 141 2.35 -18.45 19.92
C THR A 141 3.37 -18.47 18.79
N SER A 142 3.57 -17.34 18.13
CA SER A 142 4.52 -17.19 17.02
C SER A 142 5.92 -16.78 17.50
N ASN A 143 6.89 -16.81 16.58
CA ASN A 143 8.24 -16.31 16.80
C ASN A 143 8.41 -14.83 16.38
N ILE A 144 7.31 -14.08 16.25
CA ILE A 144 7.35 -12.68 15.83
C ILE A 144 7.55 -11.78 17.05
N ASP A 145 8.71 -11.14 17.15
CA ASP A 145 8.97 -10.09 18.14
C ASP A 145 8.41 -8.75 17.66
N THR A 146 7.20 -8.41 18.09
CA THR A 146 6.57 -7.14 17.76
C THR A 146 7.26 -5.94 18.40
N ALA A 147 8.09 -6.11 19.42
CA ALA A 147 8.86 -5.02 20.03
C ALA A 147 10.01 -4.54 19.12
N ASP A 148 10.52 -5.41 18.24
CA ASP A 148 11.49 -5.03 17.21
C ASP A 148 10.84 -4.31 16.01
N MET A 149 9.52 -4.36 15.86
CA MET A 149 8.84 -3.67 14.76
C MET A 149 8.76 -2.16 15.01
N TRP A 150 8.61 -1.38 13.92
CA TRP A 150 8.30 0.04 14.02
C TRP A 150 6.93 0.20 14.68
N GLU A 151 6.86 0.92 15.79
CA GLU A 151 5.62 1.12 16.54
C GLU A 151 4.53 1.75 15.67
N SER A 152 4.89 2.71 14.85
CA SER A 152 3.98 3.38 13.90
C SER A 152 3.32 2.40 12.93
N SER A 153 4.03 1.36 12.48
CA SER A 153 3.46 0.34 11.58
C SER A 153 2.43 -0.54 12.29
N LEU A 154 2.64 -0.89 13.57
CA LEU A 154 1.72 -1.69 14.37
C LEU A 154 0.47 -0.89 14.76
N LEU A 155 0.63 0.36 15.22
CA LEU A 155 -0.48 1.20 15.67
C LEU A 155 -1.53 1.41 14.58
N ARG A 156 -1.13 1.44 13.31
CA ARG A 156 -2.06 1.59 12.17
C ARG A 156 -3.11 0.49 12.06
N TYR A 157 -2.79 -0.71 12.58
CA TYR A 157 -3.65 -1.90 12.48
C TYR A 157 -4.23 -2.35 13.82
N ARG A 158 -4.16 -1.48 14.84
CA ARG A 158 -4.81 -1.71 16.13
C ARG A 158 -6.18 -1.05 16.20
N TYR A 159 -7.12 -1.75 16.85
CA TYR A 159 -8.47 -1.25 17.04
C TYR A 159 -9.06 -1.79 18.37
N ASP A 160 -9.70 -0.91 19.15
CA ASP A 160 -10.30 -1.26 20.45
C ASP A 160 -11.83 -1.41 20.41
N GLY A 161 -12.43 -1.41 19.21
CA GLY A 161 -13.89 -1.42 19.01
C GLY A 161 -14.48 -0.03 18.80
N ALA A 162 -13.71 1.04 19.02
CA ALA A 162 -14.18 2.42 18.87
C ALA A 162 -13.20 3.31 18.09
N VAL A 163 -11.91 3.18 18.35
CA VAL A 163 -10.86 4.00 17.72
C VAL A 163 -9.70 3.15 17.24
N THR A 164 -9.03 3.62 16.19
CA THR A 164 -7.78 3.03 15.70
C THR A 164 -6.58 3.48 16.52
N GLY A 165 -5.48 2.74 16.46
CA GLY A 165 -4.22 3.03 17.13
C GLY A 165 -4.06 2.39 18.51
N LYS A 166 -5.03 1.64 18.98
CA LYS A 166 -4.97 0.89 20.26
C LYS A 166 -5.88 -0.33 20.23
N GLY A 167 -5.80 -1.17 21.27
CA GLY A 167 -6.54 -2.42 21.32
C GLY A 167 -5.87 -3.56 20.58
N ASN A 168 -6.66 -4.50 20.07
CA ASN A 168 -6.17 -5.68 19.38
C ASN A 168 -5.56 -5.34 18.01
N LEU A 169 -4.61 -6.14 17.57
CA LEU A 169 -4.02 -6.10 16.24
C LEU A 169 -4.84 -6.95 15.28
N TYR A 170 -5.17 -6.39 14.10
CA TYR A 170 -6.02 -7.05 13.09
C TYR A 170 -5.31 -7.29 11.75
N ALA A 171 -4.14 -6.71 11.57
CA ALA A 171 -3.30 -7.01 10.42
C ALA A 171 -1.83 -6.92 10.83
N LEU A 172 -0.99 -7.82 10.30
CA LEU A 172 0.44 -7.78 10.53
C LEU A 172 1.10 -6.92 9.46
N PRO A 173 1.83 -5.85 9.82
CA PRO A 173 2.54 -5.03 8.84
C PRO A 173 3.54 -5.86 8.02
N LYS A 174 3.45 -5.83 6.69
CA LYS A 174 4.43 -6.48 5.83
C LYS A 174 5.64 -5.57 5.53
N ASP A 175 5.49 -4.28 5.74
CA ASP A 175 6.48 -3.26 5.47
C ASP A 175 6.19 -1.96 6.21
N ILE A 176 7.12 -1.01 6.07
CA ILE A 176 6.90 0.40 6.31
C ILE A 176 7.28 1.16 5.04
N GLY A 177 6.46 2.09 4.62
CA GLY A 177 6.53 2.69 3.30
C GLY A 177 6.69 4.22 3.27
N PRO A 178 7.73 4.80 3.93
CA PRO A 178 8.01 6.21 3.74
C PRO A 178 8.40 6.50 2.30
N THR A 179 8.05 7.69 1.85
CA THR A 179 8.43 8.18 0.53
C THR A 179 9.71 9.02 0.61
N VAL A 180 10.48 8.98 -0.48
CA VAL A 180 11.72 9.73 -0.65
C VAL A 180 11.76 10.38 -2.03
N LEU A 181 12.70 11.29 -2.25
CA LEU A 181 12.96 11.88 -3.54
C LEU A 181 13.89 10.96 -4.35
N TYR A 182 13.43 10.46 -5.49
CA TYR A 182 14.27 9.81 -6.50
C TYR A 182 14.78 10.84 -7.50
N TYR A 183 16.02 10.70 -7.97
CA TYR A 183 16.58 11.58 -8.99
C TYR A 183 17.43 10.84 -10.02
N ASN A 184 17.38 11.32 -11.27
CA ASN A 184 18.13 10.79 -12.40
C ASN A 184 19.49 11.46 -12.45
N LYS A 185 20.57 10.76 -12.06
CA LYS A 185 21.95 11.28 -12.00
C LYS A 185 22.47 11.72 -13.38
N ASP A 186 22.06 11.02 -14.44
CA ASP A 186 22.49 11.35 -15.81
C ASP A 186 21.93 12.72 -16.25
N ILE A 187 20.66 13.01 -15.91
CA ILE A 187 20.06 14.34 -16.19
C ILE A 187 20.78 15.41 -15.41
N PHE A 188 21.00 15.22 -14.10
CA PHE A 188 21.72 16.19 -13.27
C PHE A 188 23.12 16.47 -13.81
N THR A 189 23.88 15.43 -14.14
CA THR A 189 25.22 15.55 -14.71
C THR A 189 25.19 16.30 -16.05
N LYS A 190 24.29 15.92 -16.95
CA LYS A 190 24.14 16.58 -18.26
C LYS A 190 23.82 18.07 -18.15
N MET A 191 23.00 18.44 -17.14
CA MET A 191 22.56 19.83 -16.94
C MET A 191 23.54 20.62 -16.05
N GLY A 192 24.57 19.99 -15.50
CA GLY A 192 25.54 20.64 -14.60
C GLY A 192 24.94 21.05 -13.24
N VAL A 193 23.91 20.36 -12.79
CA VAL A 193 23.23 20.63 -11.51
C VAL A 193 23.79 19.68 -10.45
N PRO A 194 24.17 20.19 -9.26
CA PRO A 194 24.62 19.33 -8.15
C PRO A 194 23.56 18.33 -7.72
N PHE A 195 23.99 17.13 -7.33
CA PHE A 195 23.08 16.11 -6.77
C PHE A 195 22.47 16.56 -5.46
N PRO A 196 21.22 16.15 -5.15
CA PRO A 196 20.63 16.33 -3.84
C PRO A 196 21.47 15.65 -2.75
N SER A 197 21.52 16.25 -1.56
CA SER A 197 22.17 15.63 -0.41
C SER A 197 21.40 14.42 0.09
N ALA A 198 22.09 13.31 0.41
CA ALA A 198 21.50 12.17 1.09
C ALA A 198 21.29 12.39 2.60
N GLU A 199 21.89 13.46 3.15
CA GLU A 199 21.84 13.77 4.58
C GLU A 199 20.79 14.82 4.95
N ASN A 200 20.67 15.85 4.09
CA ASN A 200 19.85 17.01 4.38
C ASN A 200 18.77 17.19 3.31
N PRO A 201 17.51 17.38 3.70
CA PRO A 201 16.45 17.72 2.75
C PRO A 201 16.72 19.08 2.08
N MET A 202 16.40 19.20 0.81
CA MET A 202 16.31 20.50 0.15
C MET A 202 15.18 21.32 0.78
N THR A 203 15.37 22.63 0.92
CA THR A 203 14.25 23.54 1.16
C THR A 203 13.32 23.61 -0.06
N PHE A 204 12.13 24.15 0.09
CA PHE A 204 11.21 24.33 -1.03
C PHE A 204 11.78 25.29 -2.11
N ASP A 205 12.51 26.31 -1.69
CA ASP A 205 13.17 27.22 -2.63
C ASP A 205 14.31 26.53 -3.40
N GLU A 206 15.10 25.69 -2.73
CA GLU A 206 16.15 24.90 -3.38
C GLU A 206 15.55 23.84 -4.33
N LEU A 207 14.42 23.21 -3.96
CA LEU A 207 13.70 22.32 -4.86
C LEU A 207 13.23 23.04 -6.11
N LEU A 208 12.62 24.23 -5.95
CA LEU A 208 12.14 25.04 -7.08
C LEU A 208 13.29 25.44 -8.01
N ASP A 209 14.39 25.98 -7.47
CA ASP A 209 15.57 26.36 -8.24
C ASP A 209 16.15 25.15 -9.00
N THR A 210 16.29 24.02 -8.32
CA THR A 210 16.76 22.77 -8.92
C THR A 210 15.82 22.29 -10.04
N ALA A 211 14.51 22.26 -9.78
CA ALA A 211 13.53 21.82 -10.76
C ALA A 211 13.49 22.74 -11.99
N GLN A 212 13.64 24.06 -11.81
CA GLN A 212 13.73 25.01 -12.92
C GLN A 212 14.96 24.77 -13.79
N LYS A 213 16.13 24.54 -13.19
CA LYS A 213 17.39 24.25 -13.91
C LYS A 213 17.30 22.94 -14.69
N LEU A 214 16.55 21.96 -14.19
CA LEU A 214 16.39 20.62 -14.82
C LEU A 214 15.21 20.56 -15.82
N THR A 215 14.40 21.61 -15.92
CA THR A 215 13.27 21.65 -16.85
C THR A 215 13.73 22.10 -18.23
N VAL A 216 13.44 21.29 -19.25
CA VAL A 216 13.79 21.60 -20.65
C VAL A 216 12.53 21.88 -21.47
N LYS A 217 12.55 23.00 -22.16
CA LYS A 217 11.47 23.42 -23.07
C LYS A 217 11.95 23.50 -24.53
N ASN A 218 11.04 23.18 -25.44
CA ASN A 218 11.22 23.43 -26.87
C ASN A 218 10.03 24.30 -27.33
N GLY A 219 10.27 25.61 -27.45
CA GLY A 219 9.20 26.61 -27.55
C GLY A 219 8.35 26.57 -26.25
N ASP A 220 7.03 26.52 -26.42
CA ASP A 220 6.09 26.45 -25.31
C ASP A 220 5.92 25.04 -24.70
N LYS A 221 6.50 24.03 -25.36
CA LYS A 221 6.35 22.62 -24.93
C LYS A 221 7.47 22.19 -23.97
N VAL A 222 7.10 21.77 -22.78
CA VAL A 222 8.04 21.10 -21.88
C VAL A 222 8.32 19.68 -22.42
N THR A 223 9.60 19.36 -22.61
CA THR A 223 10.08 18.05 -23.10
C THR A 223 10.70 17.20 -22.00
N GLN A 224 11.18 17.84 -20.93
CA GLN A 224 11.68 17.24 -19.70
C GLN A 224 11.25 18.11 -18.53
N TYR A 225 10.62 17.52 -17.52
CA TYR A 225 10.22 18.21 -16.29
C TYR A 225 11.29 18.02 -15.21
N GLY A 226 11.55 19.06 -14.43
CA GLY A 226 12.48 19.00 -13.31
C GLY A 226 11.96 18.16 -12.17
N MET A 227 10.64 18.14 -11.96
CA MET A 227 10.01 17.42 -10.87
C MET A 227 8.74 16.70 -11.35
N GLY A 228 8.46 15.54 -10.82
CA GLY A 228 7.21 14.80 -10.96
C GLY A 228 6.09 15.35 -10.07
N PRO A 229 4.90 14.75 -10.14
CA PRO A 229 3.79 15.12 -9.26
C PRO A 229 4.18 15.12 -7.78
N ILE A 230 3.69 16.12 -7.08
CA ILE A 230 3.94 16.28 -5.64
C ILE A 230 2.97 15.39 -4.86
N TRP A 231 3.52 14.60 -3.97
CA TRP A 231 2.75 13.92 -2.92
C TRP A 231 2.64 14.91 -1.75
N TRP A 232 1.61 15.70 -1.82
CA TRP A 232 1.46 16.96 -1.09
C TRP A 232 1.40 16.81 0.43
N GLU A 233 1.00 15.64 0.92
CA GLU A 233 0.93 15.34 2.35
C GLU A 233 2.31 15.47 3.02
N GLY A 234 3.35 14.97 2.36
CA GLY A 234 4.73 15.11 2.82
C GLY A 234 5.19 16.55 2.89
N PHE A 235 4.73 17.39 1.95
CA PHE A 235 5.05 18.83 1.93
C PHE A 235 4.36 19.58 3.05
N VAL A 236 3.13 19.23 3.40
CA VAL A 236 2.44 19.82 4.56
C VAL A 236 3.25 19.57 5.82
N PHE A 237 3.64 18.32 6.10
CA PHE A 237 4.45 17.99 7.28
C PHE A 237 5.84 18.62 7.22
N GLY A 238 6.50 18.60 6.07
CA GLY A 238 7.81 19.20 5.82
C GLY A 238 7.85 20.71 6.02
N ASN A 239 6.71 21.40 5.91
CA ASN A 239 6.56 22.83 6.18
C ASN A 239 6.03 23.12 7.61
N GLY A 240 5.96 22.12 8.48
CA GLY A 240 5.46 22.26 9.86
C GLY A 240 3.93 22.28 9.98
N GLY A 241 3.19 22.08 8.88
CA GLY A 241 1.73 21.99 8.89
C GLY A 241 1.22 20.68 9.47
N GLN A 242 -0.05 20.67 9.83
CA GLN A 242 -0.77 19.52 10.37
C GLN A 242 -2.11 19.36 9.63
N PHE A 243 -2.65 18.14 9.61
CA PHE A 243 -3.97 17.87 9.03
C PHE A 243 -5.08 18.02 10.05
N LEU A 244 -4.85 17.49 11.26
CA LEU A 244 -5.79 17.52 12.39
C LEU A 244 -5.07 17.98 13.65
N SER A 245 -5.83 18.47 14.62
CA SER A 245 -5.35 18.70 15.98
C SER A 245 -4.87 17.39 16.63
N GLU A 246 -4.07 17.48 17.70
CA GLU A 246 -3.54 16.33 18.42
C GLU A 246 -4.66 15.41 18.94
N ASP A 247 -5.76 15.98 19.43
CA ASP A 247 -6.96 15.25 19.86
C ASP A 247 -7.87 14.82 18.70
N LYS A 248 -7.46 15.11 17.44
CA LYS A 248 -8.12 14.74 16.18
C LYS A 248 -9.52 15.32 15.97
N LYS A 249 -9.88 16.37 16.71
CA LYS A 249 -11.21 16.99 16.65
C LYS A 249 -11.35 18.14 15.69
N GLU A 250 -10.22 18.75 15.28
CA GLU A 250 -10.21 19.94 14.44
C GLU A 250 -9.36 19.74 13.18
N PHE A 251 -9.87 20.25 12.07
CA PHE A 251 -9.16 20.35 10.81
C PHE A 251 -8.18 21.54 10.84
N LEU A 252 -6.89 21.28 10.57
CA LEU A 252 -5.80 22.25 10.64
C LEU A 252 -5.12 22.55 9.30
N LEU A 253 -5.56 21.93 8.20
CA LEU A 253 -4.91 22.12 6.90
C LEU A 253 -5.07 23.57 6.38
N ASN A 254 -5.98 24.36 6.96
CA ASN A 254 -6.14 25.79 6.69
C ASN A 254 -5.13 26.67 7.46
N SER A 255 -4.25 26.11 8.29
CA SER A 255 -3.14 26.87 8.90
C SER A 255 -2.24 27.46 7.82
N LYS A 256 -1.47 28.49 8.19
CA LYS A 256 -0.57 29.15 7.25
C LYS A 256 0.47 28.17 6.71
N GLU A 257 1.09 27.38 7.59
CA GLU A 257 2.13 26.42 7.25
C GLU A 257 1.60 25.35 6.27
N ALA A 258 0.41 24.83 6.50
CA ALA A 258 -0.20 23.82 5.65
C ALA A 258 -0.67 24.39 4.31
N SER A 259 -1.36 25.54 4.33
CA SER A 259 -1.86 26.18 3.12
C SER A 259 -0.75 26.70 2.22
N ASP A 260 0.36 27.22 2.78
CA ASP A 260 1.54 27.64 2.01
C ASP A 260 2.20 26.43 1.32
N ALA A 261 2.31 25.28 1.99
CA ALA A 261 2.86 24.06 1.38
C ALA A 261 2.00 23.57 0.20
N LEU A 262 0.69 23.63 0.35
CA LEU A 262 -0.24 23.29 -0.73
C LEU A 262 -0.18 24.28 -1.89
N GLN A 263 -0.11 25.58 -1.59
CA GLN A 263 0.03 26.61 -2.60
C GLN A 263 1.36 26.45 -3.36
N PHE A 264 2.46 26.14 -2.67
CA PHE A 264 3.74 25.84 -3.30
C PHE A 264 3.62 24.67 -4.28
N ALA A 265 2.97 23.57 -3.89
CA ALA A 265 2.74 22.42 -4.77
C ALA A 265 1.94 22.80 -6.04
N VAL A 266 0.90 23.64 -5.89
CA VAL A 266 0.12 24.18 -7.01
C VAL A 266 0.98 25.07 -7.92
N ASP A 267 1.79 25.94 -7.32
CA ASP A 267 2.64 26.89 -8.05
C ASP A 267 3.72 26.19 -8.88
N LEU A 268 4.27 25.07 -8.43
CA LEU A 268 5.23 24.27 -9.20
C LEU A 268 4.67 23.84 -10.56
N ALA A 269 3.38 23.51 -10.64
CA ALA A 269 2.73 23.12 -11.88
C ALA A 269 2.25 24.31 -12.70
N HIS A 270 1.54 25.27 -12.09
CA HIS A 270 0.80 26.30 -12.80
C HIS A 270 1.57 27.60 -13.03
N LYS A 271 2.43 27.97 -12.08
CA LYS A 271 3.24 29.21 -12.19
C LYS A 271 4.62 28.94 -12.77
N HIS A 272 5.27 27.86 -12.33
CA HIS A 272 6.64 27.56 -12.71
C HIS A 272 6.76 26.55 -13.84
N ASN A 273 5.73 25.75 -14.11
CA ASN A 273 5.69 24.73 -15.15
C ASN A 273 6.86 23.72 -15.08
N VAL A 274 7.27 23.37 -13.85
CA VAL A 274 8.34 22.40 -13.60
C VAL A 274 7.82 21.00 -13.27
N VAL A 275 6.50 20.88 -13.07
CA VAL A 275 5.76 19.64 -12.81
C VAL A 275 4.77 19.40 -13.97
N PRO A 276 4.60 18.15 -14.46
CA PRO A 276 3.65 17.84 -15.50
C PRO A 276 2.20 18.12 -15.08
N ASP A 277 1.43 18.72 -15.95
CA ASP A 277 0.00 18.93 -15.74
C ASP A 277 -0.81 17.63 -15.91
N SER A 278 -2.10 17.68 -15.58
CA SER A 278 -3.00 16.52 -15.66
C SER A 278 -3.14 15.97 -17.09
N ARG A 279 -2.92 16.79 -18.13
CA ARG A 279 -2.95 16.34 -19.53
C ARG A 279 -1.70 15.53 -19.86
N ALA A 280 -0.53 16.00 -19.46
CA ALA A 280 0.73 15.28 -19.63
C ALA A 280 0.70 13.94 -18.89
N LEU A 281 0.17 13.92 -17.66
CA LEU A 281 0.04 12.71 -16.85
C LEU A 281 -0.98 11.69 -17.40
N LYS A 282 -2.02 12.15 -18.09
CA LYS A 282 -2.95 11.25 -18.81
C LYS A 282 -2.32 10.61 -20.03
N ALA A 283 -1.42 11.33 -20.71
CA ALA A 283 -0.71 10.81 -21.88
C ALA A 283 0.41 9.83 -21.49
N MET A 284 1.06 10.05 -20.36
CA MET A 284 2.12 9.21 -19.81
C MET A 284 2.17 9.41 -18.29
N ASN A 285 2.02 8.34 -17.49
CA ASN A 285 2.10 8.49 -16.05
C ASN A 285 3.51 8.85 -15.57
N ASP A 286 3.63 9.30 -14.33
CA ASP A 286 4.88 9.78 -13.74
C ASP A 286 5.99 8.70 -13.70
N GLY A 287 5.65 7.46 -13.36
CA GLY A 287 6.58 6.33 -13.39
C GLY A 287 7.18 6.15 -14.79
N GLN A 288 6.34 6.08 -15.82
CA GLN A 288 6.79 5.99 -17.22
C GLN A 288 7.60 7.21 -17.66
N MET A 289 7.24 8.42 -17.17
CA MET A 289 8.03 9.62 -17.46
C MET A 289 9.43 9.53 -16.85
N PHE A 290 9.56 9.03 -15.61
CA PHE A 290 10.85 8.84 -14.97
C PHE A 290 11.66 7.75 -15.70
N GLU A 291 11.07 6.61 -15.97
CA GLU A 291 11.71 5.49 -16.67
C GLU A 291 12.23 5.85 -18.07
N THR A 292 11.61 6.82 -18.71
CA THR A 292 12.00 7.32 -20.05
C THR A 292 12.85 8.59 -19.99
N GLY A 293 13.28 9.05 -18.81
CA GLY A 293 14.10 10.24 -18.64
C GLY A 293 13.38 11.55 -18.91
N LYS A 294 12.04 11.58 -18.81
CA LYS A 294 11.23 12.81 -18.95
C LYS A 294 10.98 13.52 -17.62
N LEU A 295 11.32 12.88 -16.52
CA LEU A 295 11.38 13.49 -15.20
C LEU A 295 12.81 13.41 -14.67
N ALA A 296 13.31 14.52 -14.13
CA ALA A 296 14.61 14.56 -13.47
C ALA A 296 14.51 14.09 -12.01
N MET A 297 13.43 14.42 -11.33
CA MET A 297 13.13 14.04 -9.95
C MET A 297 11.69 13.56 -9.82
N MET A 298 11.43 12.66 -8.87
CA MET A 298 10.07 12.24 -8.49
C MET A 298 10.02 11.73 -7.05
N ILE A 299 8.84 11.72 -6.47
CA ILE A 299 8.59 11.15 -5.14
C ILE A 299 8.09 9.73 -5.30
N GLN A 300 8.75 8.78 -4.63
CA GLN A 300 8.33 7.38 -4.61
C GLN A 300 8.80 6.65 -3.34
N GLY A 301 8.27 5.47 -3.11
CA GLY A 301 8.71 4.59 -2.03
C GLY A 301 9.69 3.51 -2.47
N ARG A 302 10.16 2.73 -1.51
CA ARG A 302 11.13 1.65 -1.72
C ARG A 302 10.61 0.56 -2.67
N TRP A 303 9.29 0.36 -2.77
CA TRP A 303 8.66 -0.62 -3.65
C TRP A 303 9.02 -0.47 -5.14
N MET A 304 9.46 0.72 -5.58
CA MET A 304 9.89 0.95 -6.96
C MET A 304 11.32 0.49 -7.25
N VAL A 305 12.12 0.18 -6.23
CA VAL A 305 13.53 -0.20 -6.41
C VAL A 305 13.72 -1.42 -7.33
N PRO A 306 12.97 -2.54 -7.22
CA PRO A 306 13.11 -3.66 -8.14
C PRO A 306 12.86 -3.29 -9.60
N THR A 307 11.93 -2.37 -9.87
CA THR A 307 11.64 -1.84 -11.20
C THR A 307 12.75 -0.92 -11.67
N TYR A 308 13.19 0.02 -10.83
CA TYR A 308 14.20 1.03 -11.21
C TYR A 308 15.62 0.47 -11.29
N ARG A 309 15.95 -0.65 -10.66
CA ARG A 309 17.20 -1.38 -10.88
C ARG A 309 17.37 -1.88 -12.31
N LYS A 310 16.28 -1.97 -13.08
CA LYS A 310 16.29 -2.37 -14.51
C LYS A 310 16.52 -1.18 -15.45
N LEU A 311 16.53 0.06 -14.96
CA LEU A 311 16.74 1.25 -15.75
C LEU A 311 18.18 1.35 -16.30
N LYS A 312 18.32 1.96 -17.47
CA LYS A 312 19.61 2.07 -18.17
C LYS A 312 20.43 3.28 -17.73
N PHE A 313 19.80 4.28 -17.08
CA PHE A 313 20.47 5.44 -16.55
C PHE A 313 20.81 5.28 -15.07
N ASP A 314 21.71 6.12 -14.58
CA ASP A 314 22.07 6.16 -13.17
C ASP A 314 21.07 6.99 -12.36
N TRP A 315 20.72 6.49 -11.17
CA TRP A 315 19.76 7.13 -10.29
C TRP A 315 20.07 6.86 -8.83
N ASP A 316 19.56 7.72 -7.95
CA ASP A 316 19.71 7.57 -6.52
C ASP A 316 18.53 8.22 -5.79
N VAL A 317 18.60 8.26 -4.47
CA VAL A 317 17.54 8.81 -3.61
C VAL A 317 18.08 9.86 -2.66
N ALA A 318 17.20 10.76 -2.25
CA ALA A 318 17.47 11.82 -1.28
C ALA A 318 16.25 12.02 -0.35
N PRO A 319 16.40 12.72 0.78
CA PRO A 319 15.28 13.12 1.62
C PRO A 319 14.20 13.88 0.85
N LEU A 320 12.94 13.75 1.30
CA LEU A 320 11.88 14.64 0.82
C LEU A 320 12.24 16.10 1.15
N PRO A 321 11.95 17.05 0.25
CA PRO A 321 12.12 18.47 0.52
C PRO A 321 11.32 18.93 1.75
N ALA A 322 11.93 19.80 2.57
CA ALA A 322 11.31 20.32 3.78
C ALA A 322 11.86 21.68 4.16
N ASN A 323 11.00 22.61 4.62
CA ASN A 323 11.40 23.93 5.15
C ASN A 323 11.71 23.92 6.65
N GLY A 324 11.92 22.76 7.22
CA GLY A 324 12.17 22.63 8.65
C GLY A 324 12.63 21.22 9.00
N LYS A 325 11.89 20.58 9.88
CA LYS A 325 12.18 19.19 10.24
C LYS A 325 11.85 18.27 9.07
N TRP A 326 12.80 17.40 8.72
CA TRP A 326 12.51 16.31 7.82
C TRP A 326 11.36 15.48 8.40
N ALA A 327 10.23 15.52 7.76
CA ALA A 327 9.04 14.75 8.08
C ALA A 327 8.35 14.41 6.76
N GLY A 328 8.16 13.13 6.52
CA GLY A 328 7.42 12.64 5.37
C GLY A 328 6.28 11.74 5.82
N TRP A 329 5.17 11.73 5.07
CA TRP A 329 4.17 10.74 5.36
C TRP A 329 4.65 9.35 4.91
N SER A 330 4.20 8.36 5.60
CA SER A 330 4.44 6.96 5.28
C SER A 330 3.13 6.21 5.22
N GLY A 331 2.97 5.42 4.17
CA GLY A 331 1.97 4.36 4.11
C GLY A 331 2.49 3.08 4.74
N SER A 332 1.62 2.11 4.91
CA SER A 332 1.94 0.73 5.25
C SER A 332 0.87 -0.18 4.68
N VAL A 333 1.25 -1.42 4.44
CA VAL A 333 0.32 -2.47 4.06
C VAL A 333 0.32 -3.55 5.13
N GLY A 334 -0.86 -3.79 5.70
CA GLY A 334 -1.08 -4.90 6.61
C GLY A 334 -1.50 -6.17 5.87
N LEU A 335 -1.18 -7.32 6.43
CA LEU A 335 -1.68 -8.62 6.02
C LEU A 335 -2.82 -9.00 6.96
N GLY A 336 -4.05 -8.89 6.50
CA GLY A 336 -5.24 -9.20 7.27
C GLY A 336 -5.79 -10.59 6.94
N VAL A 337 -6.37 -11.23 7.95
CA VAL A 337 -7.10 -12.50 7.81
C VAL A 337 -8.58 -12.21 7.79
N TYR A 338 -9.31 -12.75 6.80
CA TYR A 338 -10.76 -12.62 6.72
C TYR A 338 -11.44 -13.25 7.93
N SER A 339 -12.28 -12.51 8.62
CA SER A 339 -12.92 -12.96 9.87
C SER A 339 -13.78 -14.22 9.71
N LYS A 340 -14.33 -14.46 8.51
CA LYS A 340 -15.19 -15.61 8.21
C LYS A 340 -14.48 -16.74 7.47
N THR A 341 -13.14 -16.69 7.33
CA THR A 341 -12.40 -17.80 6.73
C THR A 341 -12.62 -19.10 7.51
N LYS A 342 -12.70 -20.20 6.78
CA LYS A 342 -12.75 -21.55 7.36
C LYS A 342 -11.35 -22.15 7.55
N GLN A 343 -10.32 -21.47 7.04
CA GLN A 343 -8.92 -21.94 7.02
C GLN A 343 -8.01 -21.06 7.90
N LYS A 344 -8.48 -20.73 9.12
CA LYS A 344 -7.81 -19.75 9.99
C LYS A 344 -6.33 -20.05 10.22
N ASP A 345 -6.00 -21.31 10.53
CA ASP A 345 -4.62 -21.69 10.84
C ASP A 345 -3.70 -21.61 9.62
N ALA A 346 -4.20 -22.01 8.44
CA ALA A 346 -3.44 -21.90 7.19
C ALA A 346 -3.28 -20.43 6.76
N ALA A 347 -4.33 -19.63 6.91
CA ALA A 347 -4.32 -18.19 6.64
C ALA A 347 -3.32 -17.46 7.54
N TYR A 348 -3.35 -17.77 8.84
CA TYR A 348 -2.42 -17.17 9.80
C TYR A 348 -0.96 -17.57 9.51
N LYS A 349 -0.68 -18.84 9.19
CA LYS A 349 0.67 -19.28 8.78
C LYS A 349 1.19 -18.48 7.60
N LEU A 350 0.32 -18.15 6.63
CA LEU A 350 0.70 -17.30 5.51
C LEU A 350 0.99 -15.86 5.96
N VAL A 351 0.17 -15.29 6.85
CA VAL A 351 0.41 -13.96 7.45
C VAL A 351 1.72 -13.95 8.23
N GLU A 352 1.95 -14.95 9.08
CA GLU A 352 3.18 -15.12 9.86
C GLU A 352 4.42 -15.20 8.95
N TYR A 353 4.34 -15.95 7.86
CA TYR A 353 5.44 -16.06 6.90
C TYR A 353 5.70 -14.73 6.17
N LEU A 354 4.67 -14.16 5.53
CA LEU A 354 4.83 -12.96 4.70
C LEU A 354 5.17 -11.71 5.52
N GLY A 355 4.54 -11.54 6.69
CA GLY A 355 4.73 -10.40 7.58
C GLY A 355 5.78 -10.61 8.67
N GLY A 356 6.27 -11.84 8.84
CA GLY A 356 7.31 -12.18 9.79
C GLY A 356 8.74 -11.98 9.26
N PRO A 357 9.76 -12.28 10.10
CA PRO A 357 11.16 -12.04 9.76
C PRO A 357 11.64 -12.75 8.48
N GLU A 358 11.11 -13.96 8.24
CA GLU A 358 11.54 -14.78 7.10
C GLU A 358 11.11 -14.19 5.76
N GLY A 359 9.80 -13.93 5.59
CA GLY A 359 9.28 -13.35 4.35
C GLY A 359 9.76 -11.92 4.13
N GLN A 360 9.87 -11.12 5.19
CA GLN A 360 10.40 -9.76 5.06
C GLN A 360 11.89 -9.74 4.71
N LYS A 361 12.67 -10.72 5.17
CA LYS A 361 14.05 -10.92 4.72
C LYS A 361 14.14 -11.23 3.23
N GLU A 362 13.31 -12.15 2.75
CA GLU A 362 13.25 -12.48 1.32
C GLU A 362 12.82 -11.26 0.48
N GLN A 363 11.82 -10.49 0.93
CA GLN A 363 11.41 -9.23 0.27
C GLN A 363 12.56 -8.22 0.20
N SER A 364 13.27 -8.03 1.31
CA SER A 364 14.41 -7.09 1.40
C SER A 364 15.56 -7.50 0.48
N LEU A 365 15.90 -8.80 0.40
CA LEU A 365 16.91 -9.32 -0.52
C LEU A 365 16.54 -9.11 -1.98
N MET A 366 15.25 -9.07 -2.31
CA MET A 366 14.77 -8.70 -3.64
C MET A 366 14.71 -7.17 -3.87
N GLY A 367 15.09 -6.38 -2.86
CA GLY A 367 15.13 -4.91 -2.92
C GLY A 367 13.76 -4.24 -2.75
N PHE A 368 12.73 -5.01 -2.39
CA PHE A 368 11.34 -4.54 -2.52
C PHE A 368 10.91 -3.57 -1.43
N ALA A 369 10.91 -3.93 -0.16
CA ALA A 369 10.28 -3.13 0.88
C ALA A 369 11.27 -2.79 2.01
N ILE A 370 10.92 -1.78 2.80
CA ILE A 370 11.59 -1.54 4.08
C ILE A 370 10.97 -2.49 5.09
N PRO A 371 11.75 -3.35 5.74
CA PRO A 371 11.20 -4.29 6.71
C PRO A 371 10.57 -3.56 7.91
N SER A 372 9.45 -4.11 8.38
CA SER A 372 8.82 -3.64 9.62
C SER A 372 9.72 -3.85 10.85
N PHE A 373 10.72 -4.74 10.77
CA PHE A 373 11.68 -5.03 11.84
C PHE A 373 12.86 -4.06 11.79
N LYS A 374 13.03 -3.27 12.86
CA LYS A 374 14.11 -2.27 12.99
C LYS A 374 15.50 -2.90 12.92
N SER A 375 15.67 -4.07 13.55
CA SER A 375 16.94 -4.80 13.53
C SER A 375 17.35 -5.19 12.12
N MET A 376 16.41 -5.66 11.29
CA MET A 376 16.67 -6.07 9.90
C MET A 376 16.94 -4.86 8.99
N ALA A 377 16.22 -3.76 9.18
CA ALA A 377 16.33 -2.56 8.37
C ALA A 377 17.74 -1.95 8.39
N ASN A 378 18.50 -2.13 9.48
CA ASN A 378 19.85 -1.61 9.63
C ASN A 378 20.97 -2.58 9.24
N THR A 379 20.65 -3.63 8.45
CA THR A 379 21.62 -4.63 8.00
C THR A 379 21.81 -4.61 6.49
N ASP A 380 22.86 -5.30 6.00
CA ASP A 380 23.12 -5.48 4.57
C ASP A 380 21.99 -6.24 3.84
N VAL A 381 21.10 -6.92 4.58
CA VAL A 381 19.89 -7.55 4.01
C VAL A 381 19.02 -6.49 3.34
N PHE A 382 18.84 -5.33 3.98
CA PHE A 382 18.06 -4.22 3.41
C PHE A 382 18.96 -3.22 2.65
N LEU A 383 20.09 -2.81 3.22
CA LEU A 383 20.95 -1.77 2.66
C LEU A 383 21.59 -2.18 1.33
N GLN A 384 21.94 -3.47 1.17
CA GLN A 384 22.49 -4.06 -0.05
C GLN A 384 23.65 -3.25 -0.66
N PRO A 385 24.79 -3.09 0.05
CA PRO A 385 25.92 -2.32 -0.44
C PRO A 385 26.34 -2.72 -1.86
N GLY A 386 26.60 -1.74 -2.72
CA GLY A 386 26.93 -1.97 -4.12
C GLY A 386 25.74 -2.19 -5.06
N GLN A 387 24.51 -2.14 -4.54
CA GLN A 387 23.29 -2.12 -5.34
C GLN A 387 22.70 -0.70 -5.36
N LYS A 388 21.86 -0.42 -6.37
CA LYS A 388 21.07 0.83 -6.39
C LYS A 388 19.84 0.73 -5.46
N PRO A 389 19.46 1.84 -4.79
CA PRO A 389 20.14 3.13 -4.74
C PRO A 389 21.44 3.04 -3.94
N GLU A 390 22.40 3.94 -4.24
CA GLU A 390 23.67 4.05 -3.51
C GLU A 390 23.43 4.45 -2.04
N HIS A 391 22.46 5.36 -1.81
CA HIS A 391 22.11 5.89 -0.49
C HIS A 391 20.84 5.24 0.08
N ALA A 392 20.83 3.91 0.20
CA ALA A 392 19.67 3.16 0.72
C ALA A 392 19.30 3.56 2.18
N GLU A 393 20.26 4.08 2.96
CA GLU A 393 20.03 4.58 4.33
C GLU A 393 19.06 5.75 4.40
N VAL A 394 18.83 6.48 3.30
CA VAL A 394 17.81 7.54 3.22
C VAL A 394 16.42 6.99 3.56
N PHE A 395 16.10 5.77 3.16
CA PHE A 395 14.83 5.13 3.51
C PHE A 395 14.70 4.86 5.01
N ILE A 396 15.81 4.49 5.68
CA ILE A 396 15.80 4.27 7.13
C ILE A 396 15.57 5.57 7.87
N LYS A 397 16.29 6.64 7.46
CA LYS A 397 16.10 7.98 8.03
C LYS A 397 14.68 8.49 7.79
N ALA A 398 14.10 8.21 6.61
CA ALA A 398 12.72 8.54 6.31
C ALA A 398 11.75 7.77 7.24
N ALA A 399 11.99 6.48 7.50
CA ALA A 399 11.20 5.68 8.42
C ALA A 399 11.28 6.18 9.89
N GLN A 400 12.45 6.67 10.31
CA GLN A 400 12.65 7.25 11.65
C GLN A 400 11.92 8.59 11.85
N ASN A 401 11.65 9.31 10.75
CA ASN A 401 11.01 10.64 10.75
C ASN A 401 9.62 10.61 10.12
N GLU A 402 9.02 9.44 9.98
CA GLU A 402 7.72 9.29 9.34
C GLU A 402 6.57 9.85 10.17
N VAL A 403 5.54 10.27 9.46
CA VAL A 403 4.23 10.57 10.04
C VAL A 403 3.20 9.67 9.35
N PRO A 404 2.33 8.98 10.09
CA PRO A 404 1.24 8.21 9.50
C PRO A 404 0.39 9.08 8.59
N GLY A 405 -0.09 8.51 7.48
CA GLY A 405 -0.99 9.20 6.58
C GLY A 405 -2.20 9.78 7.33
N PRO A 406 -2.64 10.99 7.01
CA PRO A 406 -3.72 11.65 7.77
C PRO A 406 -5.03 10.88 7.79
N TRP A 407 -5.27 10.03 6.81
CA TRP A 407 -6.43 9.15 6.73
C TRP A 407 -6.44 8.03 7.77
N THR A 408 -5.29 7.66 8.34
CA THR A 408 -5.16 6.60 9.35
C THR A 408 -5.60 7.04 10.74
N ASN A 409 -5.77 8.34 10.94
CA ASN A 409 -5.97 8.92 12.26
C ASN A 409 -7.36 8.67 12.86
N LEU A 410 -8.37 8.33 12.05
CA LEU A 410 -9.75 8.17 12.47
C LEU A 410 -10.37 6.95 11.79
N PRO A 411 -11.18 6.13 12.50
CA PRO A 411 -11.83 4.96 11.92
C PRO A 411 -12.75 5.30 10.74
N ASN A 412 -13.41 6.47 10.81
CA ASN A 412 -14.23 6.97 9.73
C ASN A 412 -13.50 8.09 8.99
N ALA A 413 -13.07 7.80 7.78
CA ALA A 413 -12.31 8.71 6.92
C ALA A 413 -13.20 9.58 6.02
N LYS A 414 -14.50 9.71 6.26
CA LYS A 414 -15.43 10.54 5.47
C LYS A 414 -14.94 11.99 5.29
N TRP A 415 -14.30 12.55 6.32
CA TRP A 415 -13.68 13.87 6.26
C TRP A 415 -12.58 13.95 5.20
N TRP A 416 -11.79 12.89 5.06
CA TRP A 416 -10.71 12.78 4.08
C TRP A 416 -11.26 12.68 2.66
N ASP A 417 -12.29 11.86 2.45
CA ASP A 417 -12.99 11.76 1.17
C ASP A 417 -13.60 13.10 0.77
N MET A 418 -14.28 13.77 1.71
CA MET A 418 -14.87 15.10 1.50
C MET A 418 -13.81 16.13 1.14
N LEU A 419 -12.68 16.15 1.83
CA LEU A 419 -11.56 17.03 1.53
C LEU A 419 -11.09 16.81 0.07
N ASN A 420 -10.73 15.58 -0.28
CA ASN A 420 -10.18 15.25 -1.61
C ASN A 420 -11.16 15.57 -2.75
N GLN A 421 -12.45 15.36 -2.57
CA GLN A 421 -13.49 15.71 -3.55
C GLN A 421 -13.58 17.20 -3.82
N ASN A 422 -13.18 18.04 -2.86
CA ASN A 422 -13.32 19.49 -2.95
C ASN A 422 -12.01 20.25 -3.29
N LEU A 423 -10.85 19.58 -3.32
CA LEU A 423 -9.56 20.22 -3.64
C LEU A 423 -9.35 20.50 -5.14
N GLY A 424 -10.21 20.01 -6.02
CA GLY A 424 -10.07 20.15 -7.48
C GLY A 424 -9.77 21.59 -7.96
N PRO A 425 -10.54 22.62 -7.56
CA PRO A 425 -10.30 23.99 -7.98
C PRO A 425 -8.92 24.55 -7.58
N MET A 426 -8.37 24.09 -6.44
CA MET A 426 -7.02 24.44 -6.00
C MET A 426 -5.98 23.76 -6.91
N TRP A 427 -6.10 22.47 -7.16
CA TRP A 427 -5.18 21.71 -8.01
C TRP A 427 -5.20 22.16 -9.47
N GLU A 428 -6.27 22.81 -9.90
CA GLU A 428 -6.37 23.44 -11.23
C GLU A 428 -5.83 24.87 -11.26
N GLY A 429 -5.29 25.38 -10.14
CA GLY A 429 -4.76 26.74 -10.03
C GLY A 429 -5.84 27.84 -10.08
N LYS A 430 -7.12 27.47 -9.94
CA LYS A 430 -8.26 28.40 -10.04
C LYS A 430 -8.59 29.11 -8.72
N ARG A 431 -8.20 28.50 -7.59
CA ARG A 431 -8.43 29.04 -6.26
C ARG A 431 -7.17 28.94 -5.40
N PRO A 432 -6.82 30.00 -4.63
CA PRO A 432 -5.76 29.94 -3.64
C PRO A 432 -6.05 28.87 -2.59
N ALA A 433 -4.99 28.17 -2.13
CA ALA A 433 -5.11 27.09 -1.15
C ALA A 433 -5.77 27.58 0.16
N ALA A 434 -5.29 28.71 0.71
CA ALA A 434 -5.81 29.26 1.95
C ALA A 434 -7.32 29.58 1.90
N ASP A 435 -7.79 30.21 0.81
CA ASP A 435 -9.18 30.59 0.63
C ASP A 435 -10.10 29.36 0.60
N LEU A 436 -9.70 28.34 -0.18
CA LEU A 436 -10.48 27.12 -0.31
C LEU A 436 -10.53 26.34 1.01
N LEU A 437 -9.38 26.19 1.68
CA LEU A 437 -9.29 25.42 2.92
C LEU A 437 -10.05 26.09 4.08
N ASN A 438 -10.04 27.43 4.16
CA ASN A 438 -10.86 28.18 5.11
C ASN A 438 -12.37 27.97 4.88
N GLU A 439 -12.80 27.93 3.62
CA GLU A 439 -14.20 27.61 3.28
C GLU A 439 -14.58 26.17 3.65
N LEU A 440 -13.66 25.22 3.47
CA LEU A 440 -13.90 23.80 3.72
C LEU A 440 -13.87 23.45 5.21
N LYS A 441 -13.10 24.19 6.05
CA LYS A 441 -12.91 23.87 7.47
C LYS A 441 -14.21 23.53 8.21
N PRO A 442 -15.26 24.38 8.22
CA PRO A 442 -16.46 24.09 9.00
C PRO A 442 -17.19 22.82 8.53
N LYS A 443 -17.10 22.51 7.22
CA LYS A 443 -17.70 21.29 6.66
C LYS A 443 -16.91 20.05 7.06
N ILE A 444 -15.59 20.15 7.05
CA ILE A 444 -14.68 19.05 7.43
C ILE A 444 -14.77 18.79 8.93
N ASP A 445 -14.78 19.83 9.78
CA ASP A 445 -14.94 19.66 11.23
C ASP A 445 -16.30 18.98 11.57
N ALA A 446 -17.35 19.33 10.86
CA ALA A 446 -18.66 18.67 11.01
C ALA A 446 -18.59 17.18 10.58
N ALA A 447 -17.92 16.86 9.48
CA ALA A 447 -17.76 15.49 9.02
C ALA A 447 -16.89 14.63 9.97
N ILE A 448 -15.84 15.21 10.58
CA ILE A 448 -15.05 14.57 11.64
C ILE A 448 -15.95 14.19 12.81
N LYS A 449 -16.74 15.16 13.32
CA LYS A 449 -17.62 14.97 14.46
C LYS A 449 -18.73 13.94 14.19
N GLU A 450 -19.37 14.03 13.04
CA GLU A 450 -20.43 13.09 12.64
C GLU A 450 -19.90 11.66 12.47
N GLY A 451 -18.75 11.53 11.78
CA GLY A 451 -18.17 10.23 11.47
C GLY A 451 -17.49 9.53 12.65
N ASN A 452 -17.04 10.30 13.65
CA ASN A 452 -16.23 9.79 14.77
C ASN A 452 -16.73 10.30 16.13
N PRO A 453 -18.00 10.05 16.52
CA PRO A 453 -18.56 10.59 17.74
C PRO A 453 -17.85 10.12 19.02
N ALA A 454 -17.12 8.99 18.96
CA ALA A 454 -16.42 8.43 20.11
C ALA A 454 -15.29 9.33 20.62
N ILE A 455 -14.63 10.11 19.77
CA ILE A 455 -13.54 11.01 20.19
C ILE A 455 -14.05 12.30 20.85
N PHE A 456 -15.36 12.60 20.74
CA PHE A 456 -16.00 13.79 21.33
C PHE A 456 -16.67 13.52 22.68
N LYS A 457 -16.64 12.29 23.15
CA LYS A 457 -17.09 11.88 24.49
C LYS A 457 -15.97 12.03 25.50
#